data_3d6370d056909ef617719f94d618fed8
#
_entry.id   3d6370d056909ef617719f94d618fed8
#
_cell.length_a   1.000
_cell.length_b   1.000
_cell.length_c   1.000
_cell.angle_alpha   90.00
_cell.angle_beta   90.00
_cell.angle_gamma   90.00
#
_symmetry.space_group_name_H-M   'P 1'
#
loop_
_entity.id
_entity.type
_entity.pdbx_description
1 polymer ?
#
loop_
_entity_poly.entity_id
_entity_poly.type
_entity_poly.pdbx_seq_one_letter_code
_entity_poly.pdbx_strand_id
1 'polypeptide(L)'
;GDVFKDLIEPTKQILHVCEKHDIKVTIFFEALEYDKIKEEWNKGNKMGFNESPIDAIENQIRTAALAGHDIQLHLHPQWANAKYANDKWELDFSNWRLGDFHSSDEHPIKDLLRRGITDLENIIKPVLPAYKCIALRAGGYNVMPSSEVYTAMKELGLKIDSSIYPGGYENGTLSKYDYRMVPRELDFWWADKTDMRKKAHTNKEILEFPI
;
A
#
# COMPACT_ATOMS: atom_id res chain seq x y z
N GLY A 1 10.43 6.55 12.71
CA GLY A 1 9.80 5.60 13.62
C GLY A 1 10.70 4.42 13.90
N ASP A 2 10.40 3.68 14.93
CA ASP A 2 11.08 2.43 15.30
C ASP A 2 10.25 1.27 14.76
N VAL A 3 10.79 0.51 13.79
CA VAL A 3 10.08 -0.61 13.14
C VAL A 3 9.52 -1.60 14.16
N PHE A 4 10.29 -1.96 15.19
CA PHE A 4 9.84 -2.93 16.18
C PHE A 4 8.71 -2.39 17.06
N LYS A 5 8.84 -1.15 17.50
CA LYS A 5 7.91 -0.51 18.41
C LYS A 5 6.65 0.01 17.71
N ASP A 6 6.82 0.54 16.50
CA ASP A 6 5.74 1.27 15.82
C ASP A 6 4.99 0.38 14.79
N LEU A 7 5.61 -0.72 14.33
CA LEU A 7 5.02 -1.63 13.34
C LEU A 7 4.86 -3.06 13.88
N ILE A 8 5.97 -3.71 14.29
CA ILE A 8 5.96 -5.14 14.62
C ILE A 8 5.10 -5.45 15.84
N GLU A 9 5.32 -4.75 16.95
CA GLU A 9 4.59 -5.03 18.20
C GLU A 9 3.08 -4.69 18.11
N PRO A 10 2.65 -3.55 17.56
CA PRO A 10 1.22 -3.28 17.39
C PRO A 10 0.53 -4.29 16.47
N THR A 11 1.17 -4.66 15.36
CA THR A 11 0.63 -5.68 14.43
C THR A 11 0.48 -7.03 15.13
N LYS A 12 1.48 -7.46 15.92
CA LYS A 12 1.41 -8.68 16.71
C LYS A 12 0.24 -8.69 17.69
N GLN A 13 -0.03 -7.56 18.35
CA GLN A 13 -1.18 -7.42 19.25
C GLN A 13 -2.50 -7.55 18.50
N ILE A 14 -2.65 -6.91 17.35
CA ILE A 14 -3.84 -7.03 16.50
C ILE A 14 -4.04 -8.48 16.05
N LEU A 15 -3.00 -9.13 15.54
CA LEU A 15 -3.06 -10.53 15.10
C LEU A 15 -3.44 -11.47 16.24
N HIS A 16 -2.94 -11.25 17.46
CA HIS A 16 -3.34 -12.03 18.62
C HIS A 16 -4.84 -11.87 18.96
N VAL A 17 -5.38 -10.65 18.87
CA VAL A 17 -6.83 -10.43 19.05
C VAL A 17 -7.62 -11.13 17.95
N CYS A 18 -7.16 -11.05 16.69
CA CYS A 18 -7.81 -11.73 15.56
C CYS A 18 -7.84 -13.26 15.77
N GLU A 19 -6.74 -13.85 16.19
CA GLU A 19 -6.63 -15.28 16.49
C GLU A 19 -7.62 -15.68 17.60
N LYS A 20 -7.64 -14.93 18.71
CA LYS A 20 -8.52 -15.19 19.85
C LYS A 20 -10.00 -15.20 19.48
N HIS A 21 -10.41 -14.41 18.48
CA HIS A 21 -11.80 -14.26 18.06
C HIS A 21 -12.11 -14.95 16.71
N ASP A 22 -11.15 -15.71 16.16
CA ASP A 22 -11.26 -16.36 14.85
C ASP A 22 -11.64 -15.38 13.72
N ILE A 23 -11.02 -14.20 13.74
CA ILE A 23 -11.24 -13.15 12.74
C ILE A 23 -10.08 -13.16 11.75
N LYS A 24 -10.37 -13.07 10.44
CA LYS A 24 -9.38 -12.82 9.40
C LYS A 24 -9.50 -11.38 8.92
N VAL A 25 -8.36 -10.75 8.69
CA VAL A 25 -8.26 -9.35 8.26
C VAL A 25 -7.41 -9.24 7.01
N THR A 26 -7.65 -8.20 6.22
CA THR A 26 -6.74 -7.77 5.16
C THR A 26 -5.78 -6.74 5.73
N ILE A 27 -4.47 -7.02 5.61
CA ILE A 27 -3.39 -6.13 6.02
C ILE A 27 -2.84 -5.46 4.77
N PHE A 28 -2.93 -4.15 4.70
CA PHE A 28 -2.33 -3.36 3.63
C PHE A 28 -0.89 -2.98 4.02
N PHE A 29 0.06 -3.64 3.41
CA PHE A 29 1.48 -3.55 3.71
C PHE A 29 2.16 -2.38 2.99
N GLU A 30 2.83 -1.50 3.75
CA GLU A 30 3.59 -0.37 3.21
C GLU A 30 4.89 -0.82 2.56
N ALA A 31 4.84 -0.96 1.24
CA ALA A 31 5.95 -1.57 0.50
C ALA A 31 7.12 -0.61 0.24
N LEU A 32 6.88 0.69 0.06
CA LEU A 32 7.98 1.63 -0.26
C LEU A 32 8.85 1.92 0.97
N GLU A 33 8.27 2.02 2.16
CA GLU A 33 9.05 2.14 3.40
C GLU A 33 9.91 0.89 3.60
N TYR A 34 9.31 -0.28 3.45
CA TYR A 34 10.04 -1.55 3.54
C TYR A 34 11.21 -1.61 2.56
N ASP A 35 10.99 -1.24 1.28
CA ASP A 35 12.02 -1.24 0.24
C ASP A 35 13.20 -0.32 0.63
N LYS A 36 12.92 0.88 1.14
CA LYS A 36 13.95 1.81 1.59
C LYS A 36 14.73 1.31 2.80
N ILE A 37 14.06 0.73 3.79
CA ILE A 37 14.72 0.11 4.94
C ILE A 37 15.63 -1.04 4.47
N LYS A 38 15.16 -1.86 3.54
CA LYS A 38 15.90 -2.98 2.94
C LYS A 38 17.13 -2.50 2.15
N GLU A 39 16.99 -1.43 1.35
CA GLU A 39 18.11 -0.81 0.64
C GLU A 39 19.22 -0.39 1.62
N GLU A 40 18.90 0.34 2.68
CA GLU A 40 19.89 0.80 3.66
C GLU A 40 20.51 -0.36 4.45
N TRP A 41 19.68 -1.31 4.89
CA TRP A 41 20.18 -2.50 5.59
C TRP A 41 21.19 -3.29 4.76
N ASN A 42 20.91 -3.49 3.47
CA ASN A 42 21.78 -4.20 2.53
C ASN A 42 23.11 -3.45 2.25
N LYS A 43 23.13 -2.13 2.36
CA LYS A 43 24.35 -1.32 2.32
C LYS A 43 25.19 -1.43 3.61
N GLY A 44 24.71 -2.14 4.63
CA GLY A 44 25.33 -2.28 5.93
C GLY A 44 24.97 -1.18 6.93
N ASN A 45 24.07 -0.26 6.55
CA ASN A 45 23.56 0.75 7.46
C ASN A 45 22.50 0.14 8.39
N LYS A 46 22.84 0.05 9.67
CA LYS A 46 21.97 -0.58 10.68
C LYS A 46 20.84 0.34 11.18
N MET A 47 20.86 1.63 10.86
CA MET A 47 19.82 2.60 11.23
C MET A 47 19.45 2.58 12.73
N GLY A 48 20.40 2.18 13.59
CA GLY A 48 20.22 2.04 15.04
C GLY A 48 19.58 0.71 15.48
N PHE A 49 19.24 -0.20 14.57
CA PHE A 49 18.67 -1.50 14.93
C PHE A 49 19.75 -2.51 15.34
N ASN A 50 19.50 -3.25 16.43
CA ASN A 50 20.37 -4.33 16.91
C ASN A 50 20.13 -5.66 16.20
N GLU A 51 18.94 -5.84 15.63
CA GLU A 51 18.51 -7.01 14.87
C GLU A 51 17.92 -6.57 13.51
N SER A 52 17.75 -7.51 12.59
CA SER A 52 17.28 -7.23 11.25
C SER A 52 15.80 -6.80 11.24
N PRO A 53 15.48 -5.54 10.92
CA PRO A 53 14.10 -5.13 10.75
C PRO A 53 13.44 -5.83 9.55
N ILE A 54 14.24 -6.21 8.54
CA ILE A 54 13.75 -6.91 7.36
C ILE A 54 13.27 -8.30 7.72
N ASP A 55 14.09 -9.08 8.44
CA ASP A 55 13.70 -10.43 8.86
C ASP A 55 12.47 -10.40 9.77
N ALA A 56 12.38 -9.40 10.67
CA ALA A 56 11.23 -9.24 11.55
C ALA A 56 9.95 -8.97 10.77
N ILE A 57 9.98 -8.03 9.80
CA ILE A 57 8.84 -7.70 8.94
C ILE A 57 8.44 -8.92 8.11
N GLU A 58 9.39 -9.53 7.40
CA GLU A 58 9.11 -10.66 6.50
C GLU A 58 8.53 -11.85 7.28
N ASN A 59 9.08 -12.17 8.45
CA ASN A 59 8.58 -13.26 9.30
C ASN A 59 7.16 -12.97 9.81
N GLN A 60 6.85 -11.73 10.20
CA GLN A 60 5.52 -11.36 10.64
C GLN A 60 4.50 -11.49 9.49
N ILE A 61 4.84 -11.03 8.29
CA ILE A 61 3.99 -11.13 7.09
C ILE A 61 3.73 -12.60 6.73
N ARG A 62 4.79 -13.44 6.69
CA ARG A 62 4.64 -14.88 6.40
C ARG A 62 3.76 -15.57 7.44
N THR A 63 3.96 -15.26 8.72
CA THR A 63 3.15 -15.81 9.80
C THR A 63 1.69 -15.42 9.67
N ALA A 64 1.40 -14.16 9.38
CA ALA A 64 0.04 -13.68 9.17
C ALA A 64 -0.62 -14.34 7.95
N ALA A 65 0.09 -14.48 6.83
CA ALA A 65 -0.41 -15.13 5.63
C ALA A 65 -0.73 -16.63 5.89
N LEU A 66 0.16 -17.34 6.58
CA LEU A 66 -0.08 -18.75 6.97
C LEU A 66 -1.23 -18.92 7.94
N ALA A 67 -1.50 -17.92 8.79
CA ALA A 67 -2.67 -17.89 9.67
C ALA A 67 -3.97 -17.57 8.93
N GLY A 68 -3.93 -17.31 7.60
CA GLY A 68 -5.10 -17.05 6.76
C GLY A 68 -5.53 -15.59 6.72
N HIS A 69 -4.70 -14.67 7.18
CA HIS A 69 -4.90 -13.24 6.91
C HIS A 69 -4.51 -12.92 5.47
N ASP A 70 -5.20 -11.94 4.87
CA ASP A 70 -4.88 -11.47 3.53
C ASP A 70 -3.88 -10.30 3.62
N ILE A 71 -2.81 -10.33 2.83
CA ILE A 71 -1.79 -9.29 2.81
C ILE A 71 -1.83 -8.63 1.43
N GLN A 72 -2.03 -7.33 1.38
CA GLN A 72 -2.20 -6.59 0.14
C GLN A 72 -1.37 -5.30 0.14
N LEU A 73 -1.29 -4.62 -1.01
CA LEU A 73 -0.37 -3.52 -1.26
C LEU A 73 -0.86 -2.19 -0.66
N HIS A 74 0.02 -1.52 0.06
CA HIS A 74 -0.09 -0.13 0.49
C HIS A 74 1.13 0.67 0.05
N LEU A 75 0.93 1.90 -0.41
CA LEU A 75 2.01 2.77 -0.82
C LEU A 75 1.82 4.18 -0.29
N HIS A 76 2.85 4.68 0.41
CA HIS A 76 3.02 6.09 0.70
C HIS A 76 4.06 6.69 -0.24
N PRO A 77 3.66 7.47 -1.26
CA PRO A 77 4.56 7.96 -2.31
C PRO A 77 5.77 8.74 -1.83
N GLN A 78 5.68 9.43 -0.68
CA GLN A 78 6.79 10.17 -0.09
C GLN A 78 8.01 9.30 0.26
N TRP A 79 7.87 7.99 0.28
CA TRP A 79 8.97 7.06 0.44
C TRP A 79 9.74 6.79 -0.85
N ALA A 80 9.18 7.09 -2.04
CA ALA A 80 9.82 6.78 -3.32
C ALA A 80 11.25 7.34 -3.44
N ASN A 81 11.46 8.58 -2.99
CA ASN A 81 12.74 9.28 -2.98
C ASN A 81 13.34 9.45 -1.58
N ALA A 82 12.84 8.72 -0.58
CA ALA A 82 13.31 8.85 0.79
C ALA A 82 14.81 8.53 0.89
N LYS A 83 15.52 9.27 1.74
CA LYS A 83 16.95 9.09 2.02
C LYS A 83 17.17 8.98 3.52
N TYR A 84 18.07 8.09 3.91
CA TYR A 84 18.51 8.01 5.29
C TYR A 84 19.81 8.83 5.46
N ALA A 85 19.74 9.89 6.24
CA ALA A 85 20.87 10.78 6.49
C ALA A 85 20.78 11.35 7.92
N ASN A 86 21.93 11.54 8.57
CA ASN A 86 22.00 12.11 9.93
C ASN A 86 21.11 11.36 10.93
N ASP A 87 21.13 10.03 10.89
CA ASP A 87 20.34 9.11 11.73
C ASP A 87 18.82 9.31 11.67
N LYS A 88 18.31 9.79 10.54
CA LYS A 88 16.87 9.96 10.30
C LYS A 88 16.50 9.78 8.84
N TRP A 89 15.23 9.46 8.60
CA TRP A 89 14.65 9.47 7.26
C TRP A 89 14.27 10.89 6.85
N GLU A 90 14.68 11.27 5.66
CA GLU A 90 14.24 12.46 4.94
C GLU A 90 13.29 12.03 3.84
N LEU A 91 11.99 12.29 4.03
CA LEU A 91 10.94 11.92 3.07
C LEU A 91 10.79 13.00 2.01
N ASP A 92 10.42 12.60 0.79
CA ASP A 92 10.11 13.50 -0.31
C ASP A 92 8.60 13.78 -0.37
N PHE A 93 8.22 15.00 -0.01
CA PHE A 93 6.82 15.44 -0.02
C PHE A 93 6.43 16.20 -1.30
N SER A 94 7.26 16.21 -2.33
CA SER A 94 6.93 16.83 -3.62
C SER A 94 5.75 16.12 -4.32
N ASN A 95 5.66 14.80 -4.15
CA ASN A 95 4.56 13.98 -4.65
C ASN A 95 3.91 13.22 -3.48
N TRP A 96 2.78 13.72 -3.01
CA TRP A 96 2.05 13.13 -1.89
C TRP A 96 0.99 12.11 -2.33
N ARG A 97 0.32 12.38 -3.46
CA ARG A 97 -0.77 11.55 -3.95
C ARG A 97 -0.24 10.51 -4.93
N LEU A 98 -0.77 9.30 -4.88
CA LEU A 98 -0.40 8.25 -5.81
C LEU A 98 -0.71 8.66 -7.27
N GLY A 99 -1.79 9.39 -7.49
CA GLY A 99 -2.17 9.91 -8.80
C GLY A 99 -1.31 11.09 -9.33
N ASP A 100 -0.37 11.60 -8.54
CA ASP A 100 0.58 12.64 -9.00
C ASP A 100 1.76 12.05 -9.77
N PHE A 101 1.95 10.72 -9.76
CA PHE A 101 3.02 10.05 -10.49
C PHE A 101 2.57 9.72 -11.91
N HIS A 102 3.29 10.25 -12.90
CA HIS A 102 3.01 10.05 -14.31
C HIS A 102 3.96 9.02 -14.94
N SER A 103 3.60 8.54 -16.13
CA SER A 103 4.43 7.60 -16.86
C SER A 103 5.76 8.16 -17.34
N SER A 104 5.89 9.50 -17.38
CA SER A 104 7.11 10.22 -17.77
C SER A 104 8.04 10.56 -16.61
N ASP A 105 7.64 10.28 -15.37
CA ASP A 105 8.40 10.62 -14.18
C ASP A 105 9.61 9.69 -13.99
N GLU A 106 10.57 10.11 -13.16
CA GLU A 106 11.70 9.27 -12.76
C GLU A 106 11.25 7.98 -12.08
N HIS A 107 10.14 8.06 -11.33
CA HIS A 107 9.47 6.92 -10.74
C HIS A 107 8.02 6.82 -11.26
N PRO A 108 7.81 6.19 -12.42
CA PRO A 108 6.46 6.01 -12.95
C PRO A 108 5.56 5.22 -11.99
N ILE A 109 4.28 5.58 -11.91
CA ILE A 109 3.31 4.90 -11.04
C ILE A 109 3.34 3.38 -11.22
N LYS A 110 3.46 2.90 -12.46
CA LYS A 110 3.52 1.47 -12.77
C LYS A 110 4.72 0.78 -12.14
N ASP A 111 5.87 1.46 -12.07
CA ASP A 111 7.09 0.90 -11.48
C ASP A 111 7.02 0.88 -9.95
N LEU A 112 6.42 1.91 -9.33
CA LEU A 112 6.15 1.90 -7.89
C LEU A 112 5.25 0.74 -7.49
N LEU A 113 4.13 0.56 -8.21
CA LEU A 113 3.21 -0.55 -7.95
C LEU A 113 3.89 -1.92 -8.21
N ARG A 114 4.66 -2.04 -9.30
CA ARG A 114 5.37 -3.29 -9.63
C ARG A 114 6.38 -3.68 -8.56
N ARG A 115 7.15 -2.72 -8.03
CA ARG A 115 8.11 -2.99 -6.94
C ARG A 115 7.39 -3.53 -5.73
N GLY A 116 6.34 -2.86 -5.26
CA GLY A 116 5.59 -3.31 -4.09
C GLY A 116 4.93 -4.67 -4.27
N ILE A 117 4.35 -4.96 -5.44
CA ILE A 117 3.82 -6.30 -5.78
C ILE A 117 4.93 -7.36 -5.72
N THR A 118 6.09 -7.06 -6.32
CA THR A 118 7.23 -7.97 -6.37
C THR A 118 7.76 -8.27 -4.97
N ASP A 119 7.89 -7.26 -4.11
CA ASP A 119 8.34 -7.46 -2.73
C ASP A 119 7.38 -8.35 -1.95
N LEU A 120 6.09 -8.07 -1.99
CA LEU A 120 5.07 -8.90 -1.32
C LEU A 120 5.08 -10.34 -1.83
N GLU A 121 5.15 -10.54 -3.14
CA GLU A 121 5.17 -11.87 -3.73
C GLU A 121 6.46 -12.62 -3.36
N ASN A 122 7.61 -11.97 -3.32
CA ASN A 122 8.88 -12.57 -2.91
C ASN A 122 8.87 -12.94 -1.42
N ILE A 123 8.22 -12.16 -0.57
CA ILE A 123 8.08 -12.45 0.86
C ILE A 123 7.17 -13.66 1.08
N ILE A 124 6.01 -13.71 0.41
CA ILE A 124 4.92 -14.64 0.77
C ILE A 124 4.95 -15.94 -0.03
N LYS A 125 5.30 -15.92 -1.31
CA LYS A 125 5.31 -17.15 -2.16
C LYS A 125 6.18 -18.29 -1.65
N PRO A 126 7.30 -18.08 -0.94
CA PRO A 126 8.06 -19.19 -0.36
C PRO A 126 7.25 -20.06 0.63
N VAL A 127 6.25 -19.49 1.30
CA VAL A 127 5.38 -20.18 2.27
C VAL A 127 3.96 -20.41 1.73
N LEU A 128 3.51 -19.61 0.78
CA LEU A 128 2.18 -19.71 0.16
C LEU A 128 2.31 -19.52 -1.38
N PRO A 129 2.69 -20.57 -2.13
CA PRO A 129 3.03 -20.45 -3.56
C PRO A 129 1.91 -19.88 -4.46
N ALA A 130 0.64 -20.06 -4.06
CA ALA A 130 -0.53 -19.55 -4.79
C ALA A 130 -0.83 -18.08 -4.51
N TYR A 131 -0.11 -17.42 -3.61
CA TYR A 131 -0.32 -16.02 -3.26
C TYR A 131 -0.18 -15.10 -4.49
N LYS A 132 -1.09 -14.12 -4.55
CA LYS A 132 -1.04 -13.01 -5.51
C LYS A 132 -1.44 -11.72 -4.82
N CYS A 133 -0.67 -10.68 -5.04
CA CYS A 133 -1.08 -9.33 -4.70
C CYS A 133 -2.12 -8.85 -5.72
N ILE A 134 -3.35 -8.62 -5.30
CA ILE A 134 -4.47 -8.24 -6.17
C ILE A 134 -5.18 -6.97 -5.75
N ALA A 135 -4.88 -6.43 -4.57
CA ALA A 135 -5.51 -5.21 -4.07
C ALA A 135 -4.49 -4.12 -3.72
N LEU A 136 -4.93 -2.89 -3.86
CA LEU A 136 -4.18 -1.67 -3.53
C LEU A 136 -4.98 -0.83 -2.53
N ARG A 137 -4.27 -0.18 -1.61
CA ARG A 137 -4.74 0.97 -0.85
C ARG A 137 -3.70 2.09 -0.94
N ALA A 138 -4.08 3.24 -1.48
CA ALA A 138 -3.21 4.41 -1.54
C ALA A 138 -3.04 5.06 -0.16
N GLY A 139 -1.84 5.50 0.17
CA GLY A 139 -1.55 6.19 1.41
C GLY A 139 -2.36 7.48 1.55
N GLY A 140 -2.92 7.72 2.76
CA GLY A 140 -3.72 8.90 3.05
C GLY A 140 -4.95 9.07 2.15
N TYR A 141 -5.51 7.98 1.62
CA TYR A 141 -6.66 7.99 0.70
C TYR A 141 -6.41 8.72 -0.64
N ASN A 142 -5.16 8.99 -0.97
CA ASN A 142 -4.78 9.86 -2.09
C ASN A 142 -4.53 9.08 -3.40
N VAL A 143 -5.55 8.38 -3.91
CA VAL A 143 -5.50 7.69 -5.21
C VAL A 143 -5.73 8.64 -6.39
N MET A 144 -6.27 9.84 -6.12
CA MET A 144 -6.63 10.81 -7.17
C MET A 144 -5.45 11.72 -7.59
N PRO A 145 -5.40 12.16 -8.87
CA PRO A 145 -6.23 11.75 -10.01
C PRO A 145 -5.99 10.29 -10.41
N SER A 146 -7.02 9.52 -10.73
CA SER A 146 -6.96 8.06 -10.73
C SER A 146 -6.79 7.37 -12.08
N SER A 147 -6.80 8.09 -13.19
CA SER A 147 -6.77 7.45 -14.51
C SER A 147 -5.49 6.69 -14.84
N GLU A 148 -4.33 7.23 -14.48
CA GLU A 148 -3.05 6.53 -14.67
C GLU A 148 -2.87 5.42 -13.63
N VAL A 149 -3.33 5.63 -12.40
CA VAL A 149 -3.36 4.59 -11.35
C VAL A 149 -4.19 3.39 -11.82
N TYR A 150 -5.41 3.65 -12.32
CA TYR A 150 -6.28 2.61 -12.88
C TYR A 150 -5.58 1.81 -13.98
N THR A 151 -4.95 2.52 -14.93
CA THR A 151 -4.24 1.90 -16.05
C THR A 151 -3.09 1.03 -15.56
N ALA A 152 -2.26 1.53 -14.65
CA ALA A 152 -1.15 0.80 -14.06
C ALA A 152 -1.61 -0.43 -13.27
N MET A 153 -2.67 -0.30 -12.45
CA MET A 153 -3.28 -1.40 -11.73
C MET A 153 -3.73 -2.52 -12.66
N LYS A 154 -4.49 -2.16 -13.71
CA LYS A 154 -4.98 -3.11 -14.72
C LYS A 154 -3.83 -3.87 -15.38
N GLU A 155 -2.81 -3.16 -15.85
CA GLU A 155 -1.66 -3.73 -16.54
C GLU A 155 -0.81 -4.67 -15.66
N LEU A 156 -0.80 -4.42 -14.35
CA LEU A 156 -0.09 -5.25 -13.35
C LEU A 156 -0.95 -6.36 -12.75
N GLY A 157 -2.23 -6.45 -13.13
CA GLY A 157 -3.13 -7.49 -12.67
C GLY A 157 -3.77 -7.26 -11.31
N LEU A 158 -3.62 -6.06 -10.73
CA LEU A 158 -4.40 -5.65 -9.56
C LEU A 158 -5.89 -5.58 -9.96
N LYS A 159 -6.77 -5.96 -9.05
CA LYS A 159 -8.21 -6.11 -9.30
C LYS A 159 -9.08 -5.26 -8.38
N ILE A 160 -8.54 -4.86 -7.25
CA ILE A 160 -9.27 -4.17 -6.19
C ILE A 160 -8.50 -2.91 -5.80
N ASP A 161 -9.18 -1.77 -5.75
CA ASP A 161 -8.76 -0.59 -5.01
C ASP A 161 -9.58 -0.45 -3.74
N SER A 162 -8.95 -0.03 -2.66
CA SER A 162 -9.60 0.27 -1.38
C SER A 162 -9.08 1.58 -0.82
N SER A 163 -9.06 2.61 -1.67
CA SER A 163 -8.52 3.92 -1.30
C SER A 163 -9.61 4.97 -1.08
N ILE A 164 -10.79 4.80 -1.68
CA ILE A 164 -11.84 5.80 -1.63
C ILE A 164 -12.65 5.65 -0.34
N TYR A 165 -12.86 6.78 0.29
CA TYR A 165 -13.60 6.90 1.54
C TYR A 165 -14.83 7.79 1.32
N PRO A 166 -16.04 7.22 1.13
CA PRO A 166 -17.22 7.98 0.75
C PRO A 166 -17.56 9.09 1.73
N GLY A 167 -17.71 10.32 1.20
CA GLY A 167 -17.95 11.50 1.99
C GLY A 167 -16.67 12.17 2.53
N GLY A 168 -15.51 11.57 2.34
CA GLY A 168 -14.23 12.14 2.75
C GLY A 168 -13.84 13.37 1.93
N TYR A 169 -13.18 14.31 2.59
CA TYR A 169 -12.68 15.52 1.96
C TYR A 169 -11.47 16.05 2.70
N GLU A 170 -10.44 16.36 1.94
CA GLU A 170 -9.28 17.09 2.42
C GLU A 170 -8.79 18.02 1.31
N ASN A 171 -8.38 19.23 1.67
CA ASN A 171 -7.78 20.21 0.77
C ASN A 171 -6.59 20.90 1.46
N GLY A 172 -5.64 20.08 1.88
CA GLY A 172 -4.39 20.53 2.46
C GLY A 172 -3.32 20.85 1.42
N THR A 173 -2.16 21.26 1.89
CA THR A 173 -0.98 21.50 1.04
C THR A 173 -0.37 20.21 0.51
N LEU A 174 -0.42 19.15 1.30
CA LEU A 174 0.12 17.83 0.97
C LEU A 174 -0.98 16.88 0.53
N SER A 175 -1.98 16.64 1.37
CA SER A 175 -3.09 15.73 1.11
C SER A 175 -4.26 16.48 0.47
N LYS A 176 -4.77 15.93 -0.64
CA LYS A 176 -5.88 16.54 -1.36
C LYS A 176 -6.74 15.49 -2.04
N TYR A 177 -7.95 15.30 -1.53
CA TYR A 177 -8.97 14.45 -2.14
C TYR A 177 -10.38 14.99 -1.89
N ASP A 178 -11.31 14.62 -2.76
CA ASP A 178 -12.73 14.97 -2.62
C ASP A 178 -13.59 13.77 -3.02
N TYR A 179 -14.13 13.10 -2.02
CA TYR A 179 -15.01 11.93 -2.15
C TYR A 179 -16.44 12.22 -1.67
N ARG A 180 -16.79 13.51 -1.49
CA ARG A 180 -18.13 13.92 -1.00
C ARG A 180 -19.25 13.51 -1.95
N MET A 181 -18.95 13.40 -3.24
CA MET A 181 -19.92 13.00 -4.27
C MET A 181 -20.00 11.48 -4.47
N VAL A 182 -19.17 10.71 -3.75
CA VAL A 182 -19.26 9.25 -3.79
C VAL A 182 -20.45 8.80 -2.96
N PRO A 183 -21.37 7.99 -3.52
CA PRO A 183 -22.52 7.49 -2.77
C PRO A 183 -22.11 6.64 -1.57
N ARG A 184 -22.64 6.97 -0.38
CA ARG A 184 -22.30 6.25 0.87
C ARG A 184 -22.99 4.91 1.01
N GLU A 185 -24.05 4.68 0.24
CA GLU A 185 -24.85 3.46 0.21
C GLU A 185 -24.25 2.34 -0.66
N LEU A 186 -23.14 2.62 -1.36
CA LEU A 186 -22.47 1.60 -2.16
C LEU A 186 -21.43 0.86 -1.32
N ASP A 187 -21.66 -0.44 -1.14
CA ASP A 187 -20.68 -1.32 -0.51
C ASP A 187 -19.44 -1.54 -1.40
N PHE A 188 -19.63 -1.50 -2.72
CA PHE A 188 -18.58 -1.58 -3.74
C PHE A 188 -19.14 -1.19 -5.11
N TRP A 189 -18.23 -0.86 -6.06
CA TRP A 189 -18.59 -0.64 -7.46
C TRP A 189 -17.42 -0.95 -8.40
N TRP A 190 -17.75 -1.27 -9.65
CA TRP A 190 -16.73 -1.30 -10.71
C TRP A 190 -16.32 0.12 -11.03
N ALA A 191 -15.04 0.43 -10.84
CA ALA A 191 -14.50 1.76 -10.99
C ALA A 191 -14.43 2.20 -12.47
N ASP A 192 -14.78 3.45 -12.75
CA ASP A 192 -14.59 4.04 -14.07
C ASP A 192 -13.11 4.32 -14.32
N LYS A 193 -12.64 3.98 -15.52
CA LYS A 193 -11.23 4.11 -15.90
C LYS A 193 -10.66 5.54 -15.88
N THR A 194 -11.52 6.54 -15.96
CA THR A 194 -11.11 7.96 -15.96
C THR A 194 -11.23 8.61 -14.59
N ASP A 195 -12.13 8.09 -13.76
CA ASP A 195 -12.38 8.60 -12.41
C ASP A 195 -12.94 7.48 -11.53
N MET A 196 -12.09 6.85 -10.73
CA MET A 196 -12.45 5.69 -9.91
C MET A 196 -13.54 5.98 -8.88
N ARG A 197 -13.83 7.26 -8.58
CA ARG A 197 -14.98 7.65 -7.74
C ARG A 197 -16.34 7.35 -8.40
N LYS A 198 -16.34 7.09 -9.69
CA LYS A 198 -17.56 6.84 -10.48
C LYS A 198 -17.70 5.36 -10.80
N LYS A 199 -18.96 4.94 -10.91
CA LYS A 199 -19.29 3.60 -11.36
C LYS A 199 -19.08 3.48 -12.87
N ALA A 200 -18.36 2.45 -13.30
CA ALA A 200 -18.19 2.12 -14.71
C ALA A 200 -19.51 1.64 -15.33
N HIS A 201 -19.79 2.08 -16.56
CA HIS A 201 -20.94 1.63 -17.34
C HIS A 201 -20.68 0.27 -18.03
N THR A 202 -19.47 0.06 -18.52
CA THR A 202 -19.13 -1.11 -19.36
C THR A 202 -17.91 -1.90 -18.87
N ASN A 203 -16.84 -1.23 -18.44
CA ASN A 203 -15.60 -1.90 -18.04
C ASN A 203 -15.71 -2.38 -16.59
N LYS A 204 -15.49 -3.69 -16.38
CA LYS A 204 -15.52 -4.32 -15.06
C LYS A 204 -14.15 -4.96 -14.78
N GLU A 205 -13.13 -4.12 -14.63
CA GLU A 205 -11.75 -4.56 -14.52
C GLU A 205 -11.15 -4.32 -13.14
N ILE A 206 -11.46 -3.16 -12.52
CA ILE A 206 -11.05 -2.81 -11.16
C ILE A 206 -12.31 -2.61 -10.32
N LEU A 207 -12.36 -3.30 -9.20
CA LEU A 207 -13.40 -3.13 -8.18
C LEU A 207 -12.94 -2.10 -7.16
N GLU A 208 -13.71 -1.07 -6.94
CA GLU A 208 -13.54 -0.20 -5.78
C GLU A 208 -14.27 -0.82 -4.59
N PHE A 209 -13.53 -1.07 -3.52
CA PHE A 209 -14.05 -1.54 -2.24
C PHE A 209 -13.76 -0.45 -1.19
N PRO A 210 -14.71 0.47 -0.94
CA PRO A 210 -14.46 1.68 -0.15
C PRO A 210 -14.14 1.37 1.32
N ILE A 211 -13.53 2.37 1.96
CA ILE A 211 -13.21 2.32 3.40
C ILE A 211 -14.41 2.77 4.24
#